data_c4a5f0dae7348146df71af8e891c576c
#
_entry.id   c4a5f0dae7348146df71af8e891c576c
#
_cell.length_a   1.000
_cell.length_b   1.000
_cell.length_c   1.000
_cell.angle_alpha   90.00
_cell.angle_beta   90.00
_cell.angle_gamma   90.00
#
_symmetry.space_group_name_H-M   'P 1'
#
loop_
_entity.id
_entity.type
_entity.pdbx_description
1 polymer ?
#
loop_
_entity_poly.entity_id
_entity_poly.type
_entity_poly.pdbx_seq_one_letter_code
_entity_poly.pdbx_strand_id
1 'polypeptide(L)'
;AYTGLAYCDVQSFSFDTMTELQGTLYYIDGSRLKTGSKFFTPILKPAMEVLKKYDFKLPRISNQKANDYLHLIQAAMKLNKNLTFHIARHSFATLALAHDVPIENVARMLGHQNIRTTQIYAKVLKSTIERHAVNLQKAIR
;
A
#
# COMPACT_ATOMS: atom_id res chain seq x y z
N ALA A 1 -3.71 4.32 1.69
CA ALA A 1 -4.12 2.91 1.67
C ALA A 1 -3.81 2.24 0.32
N TYR A 2 -3.97 2.90 -0.82
CA TYR A 2 -3.90 2.28 -2.15
C TYR A 2 -2.51 2.28 -2.84
N THR A 3 -1.48 2.71 -2.16
CA THR A 3 -0.08 2.66 -2.64
C THR A 3 0.86 2.01 -1.64
N GLY A 4 0.45 1.89 -0.39
CA GLY A 4 1.29 1.36 0.69
C GLY A 4 2.45 2.26 1.12
N LEU A 5 2.56 3.48 0.60
CA LEU A 5 3.65 4.40 0.94
C LEU A 5 3.59 4.81 2.42
N ALA A 6 4.76 5.00 3.03
CA ALA A 6 4.88 5.61 4.35
C ALA A 6 4.61 7.12 4.26
N TYR A 7 4.27 7.74 5.39
CA TYR A 7 3.97 9.18 5.44
C TYR A 7 5.08 10.04 4.81
N CYS A 8 6.33 9.84 5.22
CA CYS A 8 7.46 10.63 4.69
C CYS A 8 7.68 10.43 3.19
N ASP A 9 7.43 9.23 2.67
CA ASP A 9 7.55 8.93 1.25
C ASP A 9 6.43 9.59 0.44
N VAL A 10 5.22 9.71 0.99
CA VAL A 10 4.11 10.49 0.38
C VAL A 10 4.44 11.98 0.34
N GLN A 11 5.05 12.52 1.40
CA GLN A 11 5.42 13.94 1.46
C GLN A 11 6.52 14.31 0.45
N SER A 12 7.39 13.38 0.10
CA SER A 12 8.44 13.57 -0.92
C SER A 12 8.02 13.15 -2.32
N PHE A 13 6.81 12.63 -2.48
CA PHE A 13 6.33 12.11 -3.76
C PHE A 13 6.27 13.22 -4.83
N SER A 14 6.77 12.89 -6.03
CA SER A 14 6.63 13.70 -7.23
C SER A 14 6.17 12.79 -8.38
N PHE A 15 5.03 13.11 -8.97
CA PHE A 15 4.51 12.31 -10.08
C PHE A 15 5.48 12.32 -11.27
N ASP A 16 6.01 13.49 -11.63
CA ASP A 16 6.85 13.67 -12.82
C ASP A 16 8.19 12.93 -12.75
N THR A 17 8.76 12.82 -11.54
CA THR A 17 10.12 12.26 -11.37
C THR A 17 10.13 10.84 -10.80
N MET A 18 9.06 10.40 -10.18
CA MET A 18 9.00 9.12 -9.46
C MET A 18 8.04 8.11 -10.10
N THR A 19 7.39 8.42 -11.22
CA THR A 19 6.45 7.50 -11.83
C THR A 19 6.89 7.05 -13.21
N GLU A 20 6.54 5.81 -13.55
CA GLU A 20 6.69 5.26 -14.89
C GLU A 20 5.41 4.52 -15.30
N LEU A 21 5.07 4.61 -16.58
CA LEU A 21 3.95 3.89 -17.16
C LEU A 21 4.41 2.52 -17.64
N GLN A 22 3.81 1.44 -17.13
CA GLN A 22 4.01 0.09 -17.63
C GLN A 22 2.65 -0.53 -17.99
N GLY A 23 2.47 -0.82 -19.26
CA GLY A 23 1.16 -1.26 -19.75
C GLY A 23 0.09 -0.20 -19.55
N THR A 24 -0.91 -0.49 -18.72
CA THR A 24 -2.04 0.40 -18.43
C THR A 24 -1.96 1.09 -17.06
N LEU A 25 -0.94 0.77 -16.26
CA LEU A 25 -0.79 1.29 -14.90
C LEU A 25 0.48 2.13 -14.76
N TYR A 26 0.35 3.21 -13.98
CA TYR A 26 1.50 3.92 -13.47
C TYR A 26 2.04 3.24 -12.21
N TYR A 27 3.36 3.21 -12.10
CA TYR A 27 4.08 2.68 -10.92
C TYR A 27 4.92 3.79 -10.32
N ILE A 28 5.04 3.77 -9.00
CA ILE A 28 5.96 4.63 -8.28
C ILE A 28 7.25 3.85 -8.07
N ASP A 29 8.34 4.33 -8.62
CA ASP A 29 9.70 3.83 -8.39
C ASP A 29 10.45 4.82 -7.51
N GLY A 30 10.85 4.39 -6.34
CA GLY A 30 11.48 5.27 -5.36
C GLY A 30 12.29 4.54 -4.31
N SER A 31 12.83 5.32 -3.39
CA SER A 31 13.56 4.80 -2.22
C SER A 31 12.97 5.38 -0.95
N ARG A 32 12.87 4.54 0.08
CA ARG A 32 12.37 4.95 1.38
C ARG A 32 13.31 5.95 2.05
N LEU A 33 12.79 7.10 2.43
CA LEU A 33 13.57 8.13 3.12
C LEU A 33 14.18 7.63 4.43
N LYS A 34 13.46 6.77 5.17
CA LYS A 34 13.92 6.26 6.45
C LYS A 34 15.02 5.21 6.34
N THR A 35 15.01 4.35 5.33
CA THR A 35 15.86 3.16 5.24
C THR A 35 16.73 3.11 3.99
N GLY A 36 16.47 3.94 3.00
CA GLY A 36 17.11 3.89 1.69
C GLY A 36 16.70 2.70 0.82
N SER A 37 15.88 1.78 1.34
CA SER A 37 15.44 0.61 0.58
C SER A 37 14.51 1.02 -0.56
N LYS A 38 14.74 0.43 -1.74
CA LYS A 38 13.92 0.67 -2.92
C LYS A 38 12.53 0.08 -2.77
N PHE A 39 11.54 0.77 -3.31
CA PHE A 39 10.19 0.26 -3.48
C PHE A 39 9.70 0.49 -4.90
N PHE A 40 8.82 -0.40 -5.33
CA PHE A 40 8.14 -0.31 -6.62
C PHE A 40 6.68 -0.71 -6.40
N THR A 41 5.75 0.24 -6.54
CA THR A 41 4.34 0.02 -6.20
C THR A 41 3.41 0.61 -7.25
N PRO A 42 2.30 -0.08 -7.60
CA PRO A 42 1.35 0.46 -8.56
C PRO A 42 0.53 1.62 -7.97
N ILE A 43 0.16 2.55 -8.82
CA ILE A 43 -0.86 3.56 -8.52
C ILE A 43 -2.20 2.97 -8.90
N LEU A 44 -2.93 2.42 -7.94
CA LEU A 44 -4.25 1.87 -8.17
C LEU A 44 -5.28 2.97 -8.49
N LYS A 45 -6.37 2.60 -9.16
CA LYS A 45 -7.39 3.55 -9.62
C LYS A 45 -7.83 4.58 -8.57
N PRO A 46 -8.16 4.21 -7.31
CA PRO A 46 -8.56 5.21 -6.31
C PRO A 46 -7.45 6.20 -5.96
N ALA A 47 -6.17 5.76 -5.97
CA ALA A 47 -5.04 6.66 -5.74
C ALA A 47 -4.84 7.61 -6.93
N MET A 48 -5.02 7.11 -8.15
CA MET A 48 -4.93 7.94 -9.36
C MET A 48 -6.03 9.02 -9.40
N GLU A 49 -7.25 8.69 -8.97
CA GLU A 49 -8.35 9.65 -8.87
C GLU A 49 -8.03 10.78 -7.90
N VAL A 50 -7.41 10.46 -6.75
CA VAL A 50 -6.94 11.49 -5.81
C VAL A 50 -5.84 12.35 -6.43
N LEU A 51 -4.85 11.75 -7.11
CA LEU A 51 -3.80 12.52 -7.77
C LEU A 51 -4.35 13.49 -8.81
N LYS A 52 -5.29 13.05 -9.63
CA LYS A 52 -5.97 13.91 -10.63
C LYS A 52 -6.73 15.06 -9.96
N LYS A 53 -7.43 14.80 -8.84
CA LYS A 53 -8.16 15.82 -8.09
C LYS A 53 -7.25 16.96 -7.59
N TYR A 54 -5.98 16.65 -7.27
CA TYR A 54 -4.98 17.61 -6.80
C TYR A 54 -4.00 18.03 -7.89
N ASP A 55 -4.33 17.82 -9.16
CA ASP A 55 -3.48 18.16 -10.30
C ASP A 55 -2.04 17.57 -10.15
N PHE A 56 -1.98 16.32 -9.70
CA PHE A 56 -0.75 15.56 -9.43
C PHE A 56 0.21 16.17 -8.40
N LYS A 57 -0.25 17.17 -7.64
CA LYS A 57 0.51 17.85 -6.57
C LYS A 57 -0.23 17.68 -5.24
N LEU A 58 0.20 16.72 -4.44
CA LEU A 58 -0.43 16.48 -3.14
C LEU A 58 -0.11 17.60 -2.15
N PRO A 59 -1.09 18.03 -1.33
CA PRO A 59 -0.85 19.02 -0.29
C PRO A 59 0.11 18.48 0.76
N ARG A 60 1.00 19.33 1.25
CA ARG A 60 1.91 18.97 2.34
C ARG A 60 1.27 19.30 3.67
N ILE A 61 1.10 18.29 4.51
CA ILE A 61 0.59 18.44 5.88
C ILE A 61 1.52 17.69 6.84
N SER A 62 1.64 18.16 8.08
CA SER A 62 2.43 17.46 9.09
C SER A 62 1.85 16.09 9.42
N ASN A 63 2.70 15.18 9.89
CA ASN A 63 2.26 13.83 10.30
C ASN A 63 1.21 13.89 11.41
N GLN A 64 1.39 14.79 12.38
CA GLN A 64 0.42 15.00 13.43
C GLN A 64 -0.93 15.44 12.86
N LYS A 65 -0.95 16.45 11.99
CA LYS A 65 -2.18 16.95 11.38
C LYS A 65 -2.88 15.90 10.51
N ALA A 66 -2.11 15.08 9.79
CA ALA A 66 -2.65 13.94 9.03
C ALA A 66 -3.33 12.93 9.95
N ASN A 67 -2.70 12.58 11.08
CA ASN A 67 -3.28 11.68 12.06
C ASN A 67 -4.50 12.30 12.77
N ASP A 68 -4.50 13.57 13.09
CA ASP A 68 -5.66 14.27 13.65
C ASP A 68 -6.88 14.19 12.71
N TYR A 69 -6.68 14.38 11.41
CA TYR A 69 -7.75 14.19 10.42
C TYR A 69 -8.23 12.74 10.35
N LEU A 70 -7.32 11.77 10.44
CA LEU A 70 -7.68 10.35 10.48
C LEU A 70 -8.52 10.02 11.72
N HIS A 71 -8.21 10.61 12.87
CA HIS A 71 -9.01 10.44 14.09
C HIS A 71 -10.43 11.06 13.95
N LEU A 72 -10.55 12.20 13.28
CA LEU A 72 -11.87 12.78 12.97
C LEU A 72 -12.69 11.85 12.06
N ILE A 73 -12.07 11.27 11.04
CA ILE A 73 -12.72 10.29 10.16
C ILE A 73 -13.12 9.05 10.95
N GLN A 74 -12.23 8.55 11.81
CA GLN A 74 -12.51 7.41 12.68
C GLN A 74 -13.75 7.64 13.55
N ALA A 75 -13.83 8.82 14.18
CA ALA A 75 -14.97 9.19 15.02
C ALA A 75 -16.26 9.30 14.20
N ALA A 76 -16.22 9.96 13.04
CA ALA A 76 -17.36 10.12 12.16
C ALA A 76 -17.92 8.78 11.64
N MET A 77 -17.01 7.83 11.36
CA MET A 77 -17.35 6.49 10.88
C MET A 77 -17.62 5.49 12.01
N LYS A 78 -17.50 5.89 13.28
CA LYS A 78 -17.65 5.01 14.47
C LYS A 78 -16.80 3.75 14.42
N LEU A 79 -15.55 3.88 13.94
CA LEU A 79 -14.63 2.77 13.84
C LEU A 79 -13.99 2.43 15.20
N ASN A 80 -13.99 1.16 15.57
CA ASN A 80 -13.36 0.68 16.82
C ASN A 80 -11.84 0.50 16.74
N LYS A 81 -11.23 0.89 15.61
CA LYS A 81 -9.77 0.78 15.39
C LYS A 81 -9.17 2.16 15.24
N ASN A 82 -8.03 2.36 15.88
CA ASN A 82 -7.29 3.60 15.76
C ASN A 82 -6.73 3.78 14.34
N LEU A 83 -7.24 4.76 13.59
CA LEU A 83 -6.76 5.07 12.25
C LEU A 83 -5.48 5.91 12.33
N THR A 84 -4.40 5.38 11.79
CA THR A 84 -3.12 6.09 11.62
C THR A 84 -2.62 5.91 10.19
N PHE A 85 -1.66 6.72 9.80
CA PHE A 85 -1.02 6.56 8.49
C PHE A 85 -0.36 5.19 8.34
N HIS A 86 0.22 4.68 9.42
CA HIS A 86 0.84 3.35 9.45
C HIS A 86 -0.18 2.22 9.24
N ILE A 87 -1.38 2.34 9.83
CA ILE A 87 -2.49 1.38 9.61
C ILE A 87 -2.92 1.36 8.14
N ALA A 88 -2.94 2.51 7.47
CA ALA A 88 -3.25 2.56 6.04
C ALA A 88 -2.24 1.76 5.20
N ARG A 89 -0.95 1.79 5.57
CA ARG A 89 0.10 0.99 4.94
C ARG A 89 -0.10 -0.52 5.21
N HIS A 90 -0.43 -0.90 6.45
CA HIS A 90 -0.78 -2.27 6.79
C HIS A 90 -1.99 -2.78 5.99
N SER A 91 -3.02 -1.94 5.84
CA SER A 91 -4.21 -2.27 5.06
C SER A 91 -3.89 -2.54 3.59
N PHE A 92 -2.95 -1.81 3.00
CA PHE A 92 -2.48 -2.09 1.65
C PHE A 92 -1.82 -3.47 1.55
N ALA A 93 -0.96 -3.80 2.49
CA ALA A 93 -0.29 -5.10 2.52
C ALA A 93 -1.27 -6.26 2.62
N THR A 94 -2.24 -6.17 3.55
CA THR A 94 -3.26 -7.21 3.72
C THR A 94 -4.18 -7.31 2.51
N LEU A 95 -4.54 -6.19 1.90
CA LEU A 95 -5.34 -6.16 0.67
C LEU A 95 -4.61 -6.85 -0.49
N ALA A 96 -3.33 -6.52 -0.69
CA ALA A 96 -2.53 -7.12 -1.75
C ALA A 96 -2.41 -8.65 -1.57
N LEU A 97 -2.09 -9.12 -0.37
CA LEU A 97 -2.02 -10.55 -0.05
C LEU A 97 -3.36 -11.26 -0.21
N ALA A 98 -4.47 -10.61 0.17
CA ALA A 98 -5.82 -11.17 0.01
C ALA A 98 -6.21 -11.31 -1.48
N HIS A 99 -5.58 -10.56 -2.37
CA HIS A 99 -5.74 -10.63 -3.83
C HIS A 99 -4.59 -11.38 -4.52
N ASP A 100 -3.97 -12.33 -3.81
CA ASP A 100 -3.00 -13.28 -4.36
C ASP A 100 -1.68 -12.66 -4.85
N VAL A 101 -1.36 -11.44 -4.42
CA VAL A 101 -0.03 -10.88 -4.68
C VAL A 101 0.99 -11.64 -3.83
N PRO A 102 2.04 -12.22 -4.44
CA PRO A 102 3.09 -12.91 -3.69
C PRO A 102 3.72 -12.04 -2.62
N ILE A 103 4.06 -12.62 -1.47
CA ILE A 103 4.60 -11.88 -0.32
C ILE A 103 5.92 -11.15 -0.66
N GLU A 104 6.72 -11.70 -1.54
CA GLU A 104 7.95 -11.09 -2.06
C GLU A 104 7.65 -9.80 -2.82
N ASN A 105 6.59 -9.80 -3.63
CA ASN A 105 6.16 -8.62 -4.36
C ASN A 105 5.57 -7.57 -3.41
N VAL A 106 4.79 -7.98 -2.41
CA VAL A 106 4.29 -7.06 -1.37
C VAL A 106 5.46 -6.42 -0.62
N ALA A 107 6.48 -7.21 -0.26
CA ALA A 107 7.69 -6.68 0.38
C ALA A 107 8.39 -5.62 -0.49
N ARG A 108 8.50 -5.85 -1.80
CA ARG A 108 9.06 -4.87 -2.75
C ARG A 108 8.19 -3.61 -2.89
N MET A 109 6.87 -3.77 -2.98
CA MET A 109 5.93 -2.64 -3.03
C MET A 109 6.03 -1.75 -1.80
N LEU A 110 6.27 -2.35 -0.63
CA LEU A 110 6.42 -1.65 0.65
C LEU A 110 7.84 -1.14 0.90
N GLY A 111 8.84 -1.58 0.14
CA GLY A 111 10.24 -1.27 0.37
C GLY A 111 10.78 -1.88 1.67
N HIS A 112 10.36 -3.10 2.00
CA HIS A 112 10.94 -3.85 3.10
C HIS A 112 12.28 -4.46 2.68
N GLN A 113 13.34 -4.21 3.44
CA GLN A 113 14.66 -4.81 3.22
C GLN A 113 14.67 -6.31 3.53
N ASN A 114 13.85 -6.72 4.52
CA ASN A 114 13.73 -8.10 4.96
C ASN A 114 12.28 -8.56 4.82
N ILE A 115 12.07 -9.68 4.15
CA ILE A 115 10.74 -10.28 3.97
C ILE A 115 10.06 -10.63 5.30
N ARG A 116 10.82 -10.87 6.36
CA ARG A 116 10.28 -11.12 7.70
C ARG A 116 9.38 -9.99 8.18
N THR A 117 9.67 -8.74 7.81
CA THR A 117 8.82 -7.59 8.11
C THR A 117 7.43 -7.71 7.48
N THR A 118 7.34 -8.36 6.32
CA THR A 118 6.07 -8.60 5.62
C THR A 118 5.36 -9.86 6.15
N GLN A 119 6.09 -10.80 6.73
CA GLN A 119 5.54 -12.05 7.28
C GLN A 119 4.58 -11.86 8.46
N ILE A 120 4.54 -10.67 9.09
CA ILE A 120 3.52 -10.32 10.09
C ILE A 120 2.09 -10.46 9.54
N TYR A 121 1.92 -10.46 8.23
CA TYR A 121 0.64 -10.63 7.53
C TYR A 121 0.33 -12.10 7.18
N ALA A 122 1.08 -13.07 7.71
CA ALA A 122 0.95 -14.50 7.40
C ALA A 122 -0.47 -15.09 7.62
N LYS A 123 -1.27 -14.50 8.51
CA LYS A 123 -2.67 -14.91 8.71
C LYS A 123 -3.52 -14.75 7.43
N VAL A 124 -3.23 -13.73 6.62
CA VAL A 124 -3.92 -13.51 5.35
C VAL A 124 -3.55 -14.60 4.35
N LEU A 125 -2.31 -15.09 4.38
CA LEU A 125 -1.84 -16.16 3.50
C LEU A 125 -2.57 -17.49 3.72
N LYS A 126 -2.98 -17.82 4.95
CA LYS A 126 -3.75 -19.05 5.21
C LYS A 126 -5.05 -19.09 4.41
N SER A 127 -5.79 -17.98 4.38
CA SER A 127 -7.05 -17.90 3.61
C SER A 127 -6.82 -18.00 2.10
N THR A 128 -5.69 -17.51 1.60
CA THR A 128 -5.34 -17.64 0.19
C THR A 128 -4.92 -19.07 -0.17
N ILE A 129 -4.22 -19.78 0.73
CA ILE A 129 -3.84 -21.19 0.53
C ILE A 129 -5.07 -22.06 0.31
N GLU A 130 -6.09 -21.94 1.15
CA GLU A 130 -7.34 -22.69 1.01
C GLU A 130 -7.99 -22.46 -0.36
N ARG A 131 -8.09 -21.19 -0.79
CA ARG A 131 -8.63 -20.85 -2.10
C ARG A 131 -7.79 -21.42 -3.24
N HIS A 132 -6.47 -21.34 -3.16
CA HIS A 132 -5.56 -21.87 -4.16
C HIS A 132 -5.66 -23.40 -4.23
N ALA A 133 -5.75 -24.09 -3.08
CA ALA A 133 -5.91 -25.54 -3.04
C ALA A 133 -7.19 -26.00 -3.76
N VAL A 134 -8.30 -25.29 -3.57
CA VAL A 134 -9.56 -25.56 -4.28
C VAL A 134 -9.40 -25.36 -5.80
N ASN A 135 -8.72 -24.28 -6.21
CA ASN A 135 -8.47 -23.99 -7.63
C ASN A 135 -7.54 -25.05 -8.25
N LEU A 136 -6.49 -25.44 -7.54
CA LEU A 136 -5.59 -26.51 -7.96
C LEU A 136 -6.33 -27.84 -8.11
N GLN A 137 -7.17 -28.21 -7.14
CA GLN A 137 -8.00 -29.42 -7.19
C GLN A 137 -8.91 -29.43 -8.42
N LYS A 138 -9.47 -28.29 -8.81
CA LYS A 138 -10.30 -28.17 -10.02
C LYS A 138 -9.48 -28.28 -11.31
N ALA A 139 -8.24 -27.86 -11.29
CA ALA A 139 -7.35 -27.87 -12.45
C ALA A 139 -6.73 -29.25 -12.72
N ILE A 140 -6.56 -30.08 -11.69
CA ILE A 140 -5.92 -31.42 -11.75
C ILE A 140 -7.01 -32.49 -11.90
N ARG A 141 -7.77 -32.45 -12.92
CA ARG A 141 -8.76 -33.52 -13.17
C ARG A 141 -8.18 -34.70 -13.92
#